data_718bcb052bb32d8d7a6359afbaee27f8
#
_entry.id   718bcb052bb32d8d7a6359afbaee27f8
#
_cell.length_a   1.000
_cell.length_b   1.000
_cell.length_c   1.000
_cell.angle_alpha   90.00
_cell.angle_beta   90.00
_cell.angle_gamma   90.00
#
_symmetry.space_group_name_H-M   'P 1'
#
loop_
_entity.id
_entity.type
_entity.pdbx_description
1 polymer ?
#
loop_
_entity_poly.entity_id
_entity_poly.type
_entity_poly.pdbx_seq_one_letter_code
_entity_poly.pdbx_strand_id
1 'polypeptide(L)'
;MKYKALLKKTFYEMLRDPVVYIFCLCMPILMILLFAIINHYTNGTSTFEMKSLIPGIIVFSFSFITLTFSLTISKDMKSAVLRRIYIAPIKTRHILICYLVVGFILSLVQEILAILTGFIISLILKTTYFNIVSSFILILVNIPISLIFIFLGIILGMLLSDTAAPGVSSILISASGIFGGAWMPIESMGGFMIASSFLPFYPAVYLERIVTGAKTVFNEPYSLNSSNWYYLLVLALYMIILGLLSSIIATKKR
;
A
#
# COMPACT_ATOMS: atom_id res chain seq x y z
N MET A 1 -8.00 15.41 25.83
CA MET A 1 -7.10 16.46 25.27
C MET A 1 -5.76 15.93 24.74
N LYS A 2 -5.04 15.05 25.44
CA LYS A 2 -3.70 14.54 25.06
C LYS A 2 -3.66 13.73 23.74
N TYR A 3 -4.72 12.95 23.44
CA TYR A 3 -4.83 12.17 22.20
C TYR A 3 -4.88 13.06 20.93
N LYS A 4 -5.70 14.13 20.94
CA LYS A 4 -5.79 15.06 19.81
C LYS A 4 -4.46 15.75 19.51
N ALA A 5 -3.69 16.09 20.56
CA ALA A 5 -2.37 16.70 20.39
C ALA A 5 -1.36 15.74 19.74
N LEU A 6 -1.38 14.45 20.14
CA LEU A 6 -0.51 13.43 19.58
C LEU A 6 -0.86 13.18 18.10
N LEU A 7 -2.12 13.02 17.78
CA LEU A 7 -2.60 12.84 16.39
C LEU A 7 -2.21 14.04 15.51
N LYS A 8 -2.41 15.27 16.03
CA LYS A 8 -2.02 16.49 15.33
C LYS A 8 -0.50 16.54 15.11
N LYS A 9 0.32 16.15 16.11
CA LYS A 9 1.79 16.08 15.99
C LYS A 9 2.16 15.12 14.85
N THR A 10 1.70 13.88 14.89
CA THR A 10 2.04 12.85 13.90
C THR A 10 1.60 13.24 12.50
N PHE A 11 0.41 13.82 12.36
CA PHE A 11 -0.11 14.30 11.08
C PHE A 11 0.75 15.43 10.49
N TYR A 12 1.07 16.47 11.28
CA TYR A 12 1.91 17.57 10.80
C TYR A 12 3.35 17.14 10.53
N GLU A 13 3.88 16.18 11.27
CA GLU A 13 5.22 15.64 11.06
C GLU A 13 5.31 14.94 9.70
N MET A 14 4.31 14.12 9.36
CA MET A 14 4.23 13.49 8.04
C MET A 14 3.97 14.50 6.91
N LEU A 15 3.12 15.50 7.12
CA LEU A 15 2.90 16.56 6.13
C LEU A 15 4.13 17.43 5.87
N ARG A 16 5.10 17.48 6.79
CA ARG A 16 6.34 18.25 6.61
C ARG A 16 7.49 17.41 6.07
N ASP A 17 7.32 16.08 5.99
CA ASP A 17 8.36 15.19 5.50
C ASP A 17 8.35 15.17 3.96
N PRO A 18 9.42 15.62 3.27
CA PRO A 18 9.53 15.59 1.83
C PRO A 18 9.43 14.16 1.26
N VAL A 19 9.78 13.13 2.03
CA VAL A 19 9.66 11.72 1.65
C VAL A 19 8.21 11.37 1.34
N VAL A 20 7.23 11.90 2.08
CA VAL A 20 5.79 11.68 1.83
C VAL A 20 5.39 12.23 0.46
N TYR A 21 5.81 13.44 0.12
CA TYR A 21 5.44 14.05 -1.15
C TYR A 21 6.06 13.32 -2.34
N ILE A 22 7.35 13.01 -2.25
CA ILE A 22 8.08 12.36 -3.35
C ILE A 22 7.60 10.93 -3.55
N PHE A 23 7.60 10.12 -2.51
CA PHE A 23 7.33 8.68 -2.64
C PHE A 23 5.85 8.33 -2.54
N CYS A 24 5.09 8.94 -1.64
CA CYS A 24 3.68 8.59 -1.50
C CYS A 24 2.77 9.29 -2.52
N LEU A 25 3.08 10.53 -2.94
CA LEU A 25 2.20 11.27 -3.85
C LEU A 25 2.72 11.29 -5.28
N CYS A 26 3.99 11.63 -5.51
CA CYS A 26 4.52 11.75 -6.87
C CYS A 26 4.77 10.40 -7.54
N MET A 27 5.29 9.39 -6.82
CA MET A 27 5.67 8.11 -7.45
C MET A 27 4.49 7.35 -8.08
N PRO A 28 3.31 7.23 -7.45
CA PRO A 28 2.16 6.59 -8.11
C PRO A 28 1.77 7.29 -9.40
N ILE A 29 1.74 8.63 -9.39
CA ILE A 29 1.42 9.45 -10.57
C ILE A 29 2.44 9.20 -11.69
N LEU A 30 3.73 9.27 -11.37
CA LEU A 30 4.81 9.04 -12.34
C LEU A 30 4.76 7.62 -12.93
N MET A 31 4.49 6.61 -12.10
CA MET A 31 4.38 5.22 -12.57
C MET A 31 3.18 5.02 -13.51
N ILE A 32 2.01 5.58 -13.18
CA ILE A 32 0.83 5.50 -14.05
C ILE A 32 1.11 6.20 -15.38
N LEU A 33 1.72 7.40 -15.36
CA LEU A 33 2.11 8.13 -16.57
C LEU A 33 3.08 7.33 -17.42
N LEU A 34 4.15 6.80 -16.82
CA LEU A 34 5.19 6.04 -17.52
C LEU A 34 4.62 4.81 -18.21
N PHE A 35 3.85 4.00 -17.49
CA PHE A 35 3.29 2.78 -18.08
C PHE A 35 2.15 3.07 -19.07
N ALA A 36 1.40 4.15 -18.90
CA ALA A 36 0.42 4.60 -19.87
C ALA A 36 1.07 5.00 -21.20
N ILE A 37 2.21 5.72 -21.14
CA ILE A 37 3.00 6.07 -22.31
C ILE A 37 3.54 4.81 -22.98
N ILE A 38 4.14 3.89 -22.22
CA ILE A 38 4.62 2.62 -22.76
C ILE A 38 3.50 1.88 -23.48
N ASN A 39 2.33 1.76 -22.86
CA ASN A 39 1.18 1.08 -23.43
C ASN A 39 0.71 1.71 -24.75
N HIS A 40 0.75 3.04 -24.83
CA HIS A 40 0.37 3.77 -26.04
C HIS A 40 1.31 3.46 -27.22
N TYR A 41 2.62 3.34 -26.96
CA TYR A 41 3.62 3.07 -28.01
C TYR A 41 3.83 1.59 -28.33
N THR A 42 3.41 0.65 -27.48
CA THR A 42 3.60 -0.79 -27.66
C THR A 42 2.37 -1.52 -28.22
N ASN A 43 1.39 -0.79 -28.77
CA ASN A 43 0.15 -1.35 -29.34
C ASN A 43 -0.71 -2.14 -28.35
N GLY A 44 -0.62 -1.81 -27.07
CA GLY A 44 -1.53 -2.29 -26.02
C GLY A 44 -1.27 -3.72 -25.57
N THR A 45 -0.70 -3.88 -24.39
CA THR A 45 -0.73 -5.16 -23.68
C THR A 45 -1.81 -5.10 -22.60
N SER A 46 -2.56 -6.20 -22.40
CA SER A 46 -3.61 -6.28 -21.39
C SER A 46 -3.12 -5.89 -19.98
N THR A 47 -1.84 -6.12 -19.69
CA THR A 47 -1.21 -5.79 -18.41
C THR A 47 -1.13 -4.30 -18.14
N PHE A 48 -0.94 -3.49 -19.18
CA PHE A 48 -0.82 -2.03 -19.08
C PHE A 48 -2.13 -1.29 -19.39
N GLU A 49 -3.22 -1.99 -19.64
CA GLU A 49 -4.55 -1.36 -19.67
C GLU A 49 -4.85 -0.71 -18.31
N MET A 50 -5.51 0.45 -18.31
CA MET A 50 -5.83 1.20 -17.11
C MET A 50 -6.56 0.37 -16.05
N LYS A 51 -7.41 -0.56 -16.48
CA LYS A 51 -8.14 -1.47 -15.60
C LYS A 51 -7.24 -2.43 -14.82
N SER A 52 -6.11 -2.83 -15.40
CA SER A 52 -5.13 -3.73 -14.78
C SER A 52 -4.00 -2.98 -14.08
N LEU A 53 -3.58 -1.86 -14.66
CA LEU A 53 -2.45 -1.07 -14.21
C LEU A 53 -2.73 -0.34 -12.89
N ILE A 54 -3.88 0.36 -12.79
CA ILE A 54 -4.22 1.18 -11.62
C ILE A 54 -4.25 0.35 -10.34
N PRO A 55 -4.94 -0.81 -10.26
CA PRO A 55 -4.87 -1.72 -9.13
C PRO A 55 -3.43 -2.07 -8.72
N GLY A 56 -2.63 -2.49 -9.68
CA GLY A 56 -1.23 -2.84 -9.42
C GLY A 56 -0.42 -1.69 -8.82
N ILE A 57 -0.58 -0.48 -9.36
CA ILE A 57 0.13 0.71 -8.87
C ILE A 57 -0.39 1.15 -7.49
N ILE A 58 -1.69 1.02 -7.19
CA ILE A 58 -2.23 1.36 -5.87
C ILE A 58 -1.60 0.46 -4.81
N VAL A 59 -1.65 -0.86 -4.97
CA VAL A 59 -1.04 -1.80 -4.01
C VAL A 59 0.47 -1.56 -3.89
N PHE A 60 1.16 -1.39 -5.00
CA PHE A 60 2.59 -1.04 -5.00
C PHE A 60 2.84 0.25 -4.23
N SER A 61 2.01 1.27 -4.42
CA SER A 61 2.19 2.56 -3.77
C SER A 61 1.99 2.50 -2.26
N PHE A 62 1.19 1.57 -1.73
CA PHE A 62 1.08 1.37 -0.28
C PHE A 62 2.39 0.92 0.36
N SER A 63 3.32 0.31 -0.39
CA SER A 63 4.65 0.00 0.13
C SER A 63 5.48 1.25 0.47
N PHE A 64 5.22 2.39 -0.17
CA PHE A 64 5.83 3.67 0.21
C PHE A 64 5.28 4.21 1.54
N ILE A 65 4.03 3.86 1.90
CA ILE A 65 3.50 4.14 3.24
C ILE A 65 4.32 3.37 4.28
N THR A 66 4.62 2.09 4.01
CA THR A 66 5.51 1.30 4.86
C THR A 66 6.87 1.98 5.06
N LEU A 67 7.49 2.48 3.99
CA LEU A 67 8.75 3.24 4.06
C LEU A 67 8.62 4.47 4.95
N THR A 68 7.61 5.31 4.68
CA THR A 68 7.38 6.55 5.42
C THR A 68 7.20 6.30 6.91
N PHE A 69 6.36 5.31 7.27
CA PHE A 69 6.14 4.95 8.67
C PHE A 69 7.38 4.35 9.32
N SER A 70 8.12 3.49 8.62
CA SER A 70 9.34 2.91 9.15
C SER A 70 10.39 3.98 9.45
N LEU A 71 10.54 4.98 8.59
CA LEU A 71 11.46 6.11 8.79
C LEU A 71 11.02 7.02 9.95
N THR A 72 9.75 7.42 9.97
CA THR A 72 9.23 8.33 11.00
C THR A 72 9.31 7.69 12.37
N ILE A 73 8.85 6.43 12.51
CA ILE A 73 8.84 5.73 13.78
C ILE A 73 10.25 5.40 14.26
N SER A 74 11.17 4.99 13.37
CA SER A 74 12.56 4.71 13.77
C SER A 74 13.29 5.97 14.26
N LYS A 75 13.05 7.13 13.65
CA LYS A 75 13.53 8.43 14.11
C LYS A 75 12.92 8.80 15.48
N ASP A 76 11.60 8.61 15.63
CA ASP A 76 10.91 8.86 16.90
C ASP A 76 11.44 7.96 18.02
N MET A 77 11.76 6.70 17.74
CA MET A 77 12.34 5.75 18.71
C MET A 77 13.71 6.20 19.23
N LYS A 78 14.53 6.83 18.40
CA LYS A 78 15.82 7.40 18.82
C LYS A 78 15.67 8.73 19.54
N SER A 79 14.66 9.50 19.18
CA SER A 79 14.48 10.83 19.75
C SER A 79 13.98 10.78 21.20
N ALA A 80 14.32 11.80 21.98
CA ALA A 80 13.78 11.96 23.34
C ALA A 80 12.24 12.14 23.36
N VAL A 81 11.60 12.30 22.20
CA VAL A 81 10.16 12.52 22.08
C VAL A 81 9.37 11.30 22.54
N LEU A 82 9.71 10.10 22.07
CA LEU A 82 9.03 8.87 22.53
C LEU A 82 9.31 8.59 24.02
N ARG A 83 10.51 8.85 24.51
CA ARG A 83 10.80 8.74 25.95
C ARG A 83 9.89 9.66 26.77
N ARG A 84 9.66 10.89 26.32
CA ARG A 84 8.72 11.83 26.95
C ARG A 84 7.26 11.37 26.84
N ILE A 85 6.87 10.77 25.72
CA ILE A 85 5.52 10.22 25.52
C ILE A 85 5.30 9.00 26.43
N TYR A 86 6.30 8.15 26.63
CA TYR A 86 6.21 6.99 27.53
C TYR A 86 6.19 7.37 29.03
N ILE A 87 6.80 8.49 29.42
CA ILE A 87 6.69 9.05 30.79
C ILE A 87 5.32 9.71 30.98
N ALA A 88 4.71 10.23 29.92
CA ALA A 88 3.35 10.77 29.96
C ALA A 88 2.33 9.65 30.22
N PRO A 89 1.21 9.90 30.92
CA PRO A 89 0.16 8.90 31.16
C PRO A 89 -0.67 8.65 29.87
N ILE A 90 -0.01 8.25 28.78
CA ILE A 90 -0.60 7.90 27.50
C ILE A 90 -0.40 6.40 27.30
N LYS A 91 -1.49 5.66 27.10
CA LYS A 91 -1.42 4.21 26.81
C LYS A 91 -0.82 3.99 25.43
N THR A 92 0.03 2.97 25.28
CA THR A 92 0.65 2.58 24.00
C THR A 92 -0.37 2.40 22.88
N ARG A 93 -1.57 1.88 23.22
CA ARG A 93 -2.69 1.75 22.27
C ARG A 93 -3.05 3.07 21.57
N HIS A 94 -3.00 4.20 22.29
CA HIS A 94 -3.34 5.51 21.68
C HIS A 94 -2.28 5.95 20.66
N ILE A 95 -1.02 5.59 20.90
CA ILE A 95 0.08 5.88 19.98
C ILE A 95 -0.12 5.10 18.68
N LEU A 96 -0.40 3.79 18.78
CA LEU A 96 -0.69 2.94 17.62
C LEU A 96 -1.89 3.45 16.84
N ILE A 97 -2.99 3.80 17.52
CA ILE A 97 -4.19 4.33 16.86
C ILE A 97 -3.87 5.64 16.11
N CYS A 98 -3.01 6.51 16.67
CA CYS A 98 -2.60 7.72 15.96
C CYS A 98 -1.86 7.41 14.66
N TYR A 99 -0.92 6.46 14.67
CA TYR A 99 -0.22 6.03 13.45
C TYR A 99 -1.19 5.39 12.45
N LEU A 100 -2.11 4.53 12.91
CA LEU A 100 -3.11 3.90 12.04
C LEU A 100 -4.01 4.95 11.36
N VAL A 101 -4.53 5.91 12.11
CA VAL A 101 -5.41 6.96 11.55
C VAL A 101 -4.67 7.82 10.54
N VAL A 102 -3.44 8.26 10.85
CA VAL A 102 -2.66 9.08 9.92
C VAL A 102 -2.27 8.28 8.67
N GLY A 103 -1.87 7.01 8.84
CA GLY A 103 -1.56 6.13 7.72
C GLY A 103 -2.76 5.87 6.82
N PHE A 104 -3.93 5.67 7.41
CA PHE A 104 -5.16 5.49 6.68
C PHE A 104 -5.55 6.73 5.87
N ILE A 105 -5.41 7.93 6.44
CA ILE A 105 -5.65 9.18 5.71
C ILE A 105 -4.68 9.30 4.53
N LEU A 106 -3.39 8.98 4.75
CA LEU A 106 -2.38 9.04 3.71
C LEU A 106 -2.66 8.03 2.59
N SER A 107 -3.07 6.78 2.93
CA SER A 107 -3.44 5.77 1.94
C SER A 107 -4.64 6.19 1.09
N LEU A 108 -5.67 6.78 1.71
CA LEU A 108 -6.83 7.31 0.98
C LEU A 108 -6.46 8.42 0.00
N VAL A 109 -5.62 9.37 0.42
CA VAL A 109 -5.16 10.45 -0.46
C VAL A 109 -4.38 9.87 -1.64
N GLN A 110 -3.49 8.93 -1.39
CA GLN A 110 -2.67 8.28 -2.40
C GLN A 110 -3.51 7.51 -3.42
N GLU A 111 -4.50 6.76 -2.95
CA GLU A 111 -5.43 6.00 -3.78
C GLU A 111 -6.30 6.91 -4.65
N ILE A 112 -6.88 7.96 -4.05
CA ILE A 112 -7.69 8.94 -4.78
C ILE A 112 -6.84 9.61 -5.88
N LEU A 113 -5.59 9.97 -5.59
CA LEU A 113 -4.69 10.52 -6.58
C LEU A 113 -4.40 9.55 -7.73
N ALA A 114 -4.18 8.27 -7.42
CA ALA A 114 -3.96 7.24 -8.44
C ALA A 114 -5.19 7.05 -9.34
N ILE A 115 -6.39 6.96 -8.76
CA ILE A 115 -7.66 6.84 -9.50
C ILE A 115 -7.89 8.07 -10.38
N LEU A 116 -7.71 9.28 -9.85
CA LEU A 116 -7.88 10.52 -10.61
C LEU A 116 -6.86 10.64 -11.75
N THR A 117 -5.61 10.30 -11.50
CA THR A 117 -4.55 10.30 -12.52
C THR A 117 -4.89 9.34 -13.65
N GLY A 118 -5.29 8.11 -13.31
CA GLY A 118 -5.71 7.13 -14.31
C GLY A 118 -6.93 7.58 -15.12
N PHE A 119 -7.90 8.21 -14.47
CA PHE A 119 -9.07 8.78 -15.15
C PHE A 119 -8.68 9.87 -16.15
N ILE A 120 -7.85 10.83 -15.73
CA ILE A 120 -7.38 11.92 -16.60
C ILE A 120 -6.62 11.35 -17.82
N ILE A 121 -5.70 10.41 -17.58
CA ILE A 121 -4.92 9.79 -18.66
C ILE A 121 -5.83 9.01 -19.62
N SER A 122 -6.82 8.28 -19.10
CA SER A 122 -7.76 7.55 -19.95
C SER A 122 -8.58 8.47 -20.86
N LEU A 123 -8.95 9.66 -20.38
CA LEU A 123 -9.61 10.68 -21.19
C LEU A 123 -8.70 11.21 -22.31
N ILE A 124 -7.42 11.48 -21.98
CA ILE A 124 -6.44 12.01 -22.97
C ILE A 124 -6.14 10.96 -24.04
N LEU A 125 -5.91 9.71 -23.64
CA LEU A 125 -5.56 8.62 -24.54
C LEU A 125 -6.78 7.93 -25.18
N LYS A 126 -8.02 8.35 -24.83
CA LYS A 126 -9.28 7.74 -25.27
C LYS A 126 -9.35 6.23 -25.03
N THR A 127 -8.76 5.78 -23.92
CA THR A 127 -8.74 4.37 -23.52
C THR A 127 -9.92 4.04 -22.61
N THR A 128 -10.25 2.75 -22.49
CA THR A 128 -11.31 2.30 -21.59
C THR A 128 -10.91 2.45 -20.14
N TYR A 129 -11.77 3.06 -19.35
CA TYR A 129 -11.64 3.19 -17.91
C TYR A 129 -12.72 2.35 -17.20
N PHE A 130 -12.53 2.06 -15.92
CA PHE A 130 -13.55 1.39 -15.13
C PHE A 130 -14.61 2.38 -14.60
N ASN A 131 -15.77 1.85 -14.20
CA ASN A 131 -16.93 2.66 -13.82
C ASN A 131 -16.66 3.40 -12.47
N ILE A 132 -17.36 4.52 -12.25
CA ILE A 132 -17.33 5.27 -10.98
C ILE A 132 -17.69 4.37 -9.79
N VAL A 133 -18.67 3.47 -9.94
CA VAL A 133 -19.04 2.51 -8.89
C VAL A 133 -17.86 1.61 -8.53
N SER A 134 -17.11 1.12 -9.53
CA SER A 134 -15.89 0.33 -9.30
C SER A 134 -14.82 1.13 -8.55
N SER A 135 -14.70 2.44 -8.79
CA SER A 135 -13.77 3.30 -8.03
C SER A 135 -14.13 3.35 -6.54
N PHE A 136 -15.40 3.46 -6.19
CA PHE A 136 -15.84 3.43 -4.78
C PHE A 136 -15.63 2.06 -4.13
N ILE A 137 -15.93 0.98 -4.86
CA ILE A 137 -15.69 -0.39 -4.35
C ILE A 137 -14.20 -0.62 -4.15
N LEU A 138 -13.34 -0.10 -5.03
CA LEU A 138 -11.89 -0.19 -4.92
C LEU A 138 -11.41 0.45 -3.61
N ILE A 139 -11.89 1.66 -3.29
CA ILE A 139 -11.56 2.33 -2.03
C ILE A 139 -11.96 1.48 -0.82
N LEU A 140 -13.13 0.84 -0.85
CA LEU A 140 -13.58 -0.02 0.25
C LEU A 140 -12.71 -1.28 0.40
N VAL A 141 -12.34 -1.91 -0.72
CA VAL A 141 -11.47 -3.11 -0.72
C VAL A 141 -10.06 -2.77 -0.25
N ASN A 142 -9.60 -1.55 -0.49
CA ASN A 142 -8.29 -1.08 -0.08
C ASN A 142 -8.16 -0.75 1.42
N ILE A 143 -9.26 -0.62 2.16
CA ILE A 143 -9.21 -0.40 3.61
C ILE A 143 -8.39 -1.49 4.32
N PRO A 144 -8.72 -2.78 4.23
CA PRO A 144 -7.92 -3.84 4.86
C PRO A 144 -6.53 -4.00 4.24
N ILE A 145 -6.37 -3.76 2.94
CA ILE A 145 -5.09 -3.88 2.25
C ILE A 145 -4.11 -2.82 2.76
N SER A 146 -4.52 -1.56 2.82
CA SER A 146 -3.67 -0.47 3.33
C SER A 146 -3.24 -0.69 4.78
N LEU A 147 -4.10 -1.27 5.63
CA LEU A 147 -3.76 -1.59 7.01
C LEU A 147 -2.60 -2.59 7.10
N ILE A 148 -2.48 -3.56 6.20
CA ILE A 148 -1.34 -4.49 6.14
C ILE A 148 -0.03 -3.72 5.99
N PHE A 149 0.03 -2.78 5.05
CA PHE A 149 1.23 -1.97 4.79
C PHE A 149 1.54 -0.99 5.93
N ILE A 150 0.51 -0.42 6.57
CA ILE A 150 0.69 0.45 7.74
C ILE A 150 1.25 -0.36 8.91
N PHE A 151 0.72 -1.55 9.20
CA PHE A 151 1.26 -2.42 10.25
C PHE A 151 2.71 -2.84 9.97
N LEU A 152 3.05 -3.17 8.72
CA LEU A 152 4.43 -3.44 8.32
C LEU A 152 5.34 -2.24 8.61
N GLY A 153 4.91 -1.04 8.25
CA GLY A 153 5.67 0.19 8.53
C GLY A 153 5.89 0.43 10.02
N ILE A 154 4.85 0.22 10.83
CA ILE A 154 4.94 0.33 12.30
C ILE A 154 5.93 -0.69 12.87
N ILE A 155 5.83 -1.96 12.45
CA ILE A 155 6.72 -3.03 12.92
C ILE A 155 8.17 -2.72 12.55
N LEU A 156 8.44 -2.40 11.27
CA LEU A 156 9.78 -2.09 10.81
C LEU A 156 10.35 -0.86 11.52
N GLY A 157 9.56 0.20 11.68
CA GLY A 157 9.99 1.40 12.38
C GLY A 157 10.28 1.18 13.86
N MET A 158 9.59 0.24 14.52
CA MET A 158 9.87 -0.12 15.90
C MET A 158 11.07 -1.07 16.04
N LEU A 159 11.31 -1.96 15.08
CA LEU A 159 12.37 -2.97 15.20
C LEU A 159 13.71 -2.49 14.64
N LEU A 160 13.70 -1.68 13.60
CA LEU A 160 14.91 -1.26 12.89
C LEU A 160 15.44 0.06 13.39
N SER A 161 16.75 0.25 13.21
CA SER A 161 17.38 1.56 13.39
C SER A 161 17.01 2.50 12.23
N ASP A 162 17.14 3.80 12.43
CA ASP A 162 16.91 4.82 11.40
C ASP A 162 17.82 4.67 10.16
N THR A 163 19.00 4.05 10.33
CA THR A 163 19.93 3.74 9.25
C THR A 163 19.54 2.47 8.49
N ALA A 164 18.94 1.47 9.15
CA ALA A 164 18.55 0.20 8.55
C ALA A 164 17.14 0.24 7.93
N ALA A 165 16.25 1.07 8.49
CA ALA A 165 14.85 1.15 8.05
C ALA A 165 14.68 1.47 6.56
N PRO A 166 15.43 2.41 5.94
CA PRO A 166 15.32 2.69 4.51
C PRO A 166 15.67 1.47 3.66
N GLY A 167 16.77 0.78 3.99
CA GLY A 167 17.24 -0.38 3.22
C GLY A 167 16.24 -1.52 3.23
N VAL A 168 15.72 -1.90 4.40
CA VAL A 168 14.73 -2.98 4.50
C VAL A 168 13.41 -2.59 3.83
N SER A 169 12.98 -1.35 3.98
CA SER A 169 11.77 -0.87 3.30
C SER A 169 11.92 -0.84 1.78
N SER A 170 13.10 -0.53 1.25
CA SER A 170 13.37 -0.58 -0.19
C SER A 170 13.27 -2.00 -0.75
N ILE A 171 13.74 -3.00 0.00
CA ILE A 171 13.56 -4.42 -0.36
C ILE A 171 12.06 -4.77 -0.42
N LEU A 172 11.29 -4.31 0.57
CA LEU A 172 9.84 -4.56 0.62
C LEU A 172 9.10 -3.86 -0.53
N ILE A 173 9.49 -2.63 -0.89
CA ILE A 173 8.95 -1.92 -2.06
C ILE A 173 9.22 -2.72 -3.34
N SER A 174 10.47 -3.15 -3.56
CA SER A 174 10.82 -3.96 -4.72
C SER A 174 10.05 -5.29 -4.75
N ALA A 175 9.95 -5.95 -3.60
CA ALA A 175 9.17 -7.18 -3.45
C ALA A 175 7.69 -6.96 -3.76
N SER A 176 7.07 -5.87 -3.28
CA SER A 176 5.66 -5.60 -3.55
C SER A 176 5.38 -5.34 -5.03
N GLY A 177 6.29 -4.69 -5.75
CA GLY A 177 6.17 -4.45 -7.19
C GLY A 177 6.30 -5.74 -8.01
N ILE A 178 7.31 -6.56 -7.69
CA ILE A 178 7.61 -7.80 -8.42
C ILE A 178 6.59 -8.89 -8.07
N PHE A 179 6.46 -9.24 -6.79
CA PHE A 179 5.53 -10.29 -6.35
C PHE A 179 4.06 -9.86 -6.38
N GLY A 180 3.76 -8.57 -6.40
CA GLY A 180 2.40 -8.07 -6.59
C GLY A 180 1.95 -8.13 -8.06
N GLY A 181 2.87 -8.22 -9.00
CA GLY A 181 2.54 -8.15 -10.43
C GLY A 181 1.96 -6.81 -10.81
N ALA A 182 2.46 -5.73 -10.21
CA ALA A 182 1.93 -4.39 -10.44
C ALA A 182 1.98 -3.99 -11.92
N TRP A 183 3.07 -4.38 -12.60
CA TRP A 183 3.32 -4.14 -14.03
C TRP A 183 3.83 -5.39 -14.76
N MET A 184 3.81 -6.55 -14.13
CA MET A 184 4.28 -7.80 -14.71
C MET A 184 3.15 -8.83 -14.77
N PRO A 185 3.03 -9.62 -15.86
CA PRO A 185 2.03 -10.67 -15.98
C PRO A 185 2.46 -11.92 -15.19
N ILE A 186 2.30 -11.92 -13.88
CA ILE A 186 2.69 -13.02 -12.99
C ILE A 186 1.97 -14.31 -13.36
N GLU A 187 0.76 -14.23 -13.89
CA GLU A 187 -0.07 -15.37 -14.25
C GLU A 187 0.60 -16.31 -15.27
N SER A 188 1.50 -15.78 -16.08
CA SER A 188 2.25 -16.56 -17.07
C SER A 188 3.54 -17.19 -16.52
N MET A 189 3.90 -16.91 -15.24
CA MET A 189 5.21 -17.27 -14.68
C MET A 189 5.20 -18.56 -13.83
N GLY A 190 4.22 -19.43 -13.97
CA GLY A 190 4.19 -20.77 -13.37
C GLY A 190 4.47 -20.78 -11.86
N GLY A 191 5.58 -21.41 -11.44
CA GLY A 191 5.95 -21.54 -10.02
C GLY A 191 6.13 -20.21 -9.28
N PHE A 192 6.48 -19.12 -9.98
CA PHE A 192 6.58 -17.79 -9.40
C PHE A 192 5.20 -17.25 -8.99
N MET A 193 4.16 -17.53 -9.78
CA MET A 193 2.78 -17.20 -9.42
C MET A 193 2.37 -17.88 -8.11
N ILE A 194 2.73 -19.15 -7.93
CA ILE A 194 2.41 -19.90 -6.71
C ILE A 194 3.07 -19.23 -5.50
N ALA A 195 4.36 -18.89 -5.58
CA ALA A 195 5.05 -18.18 -4.50
C ALA A 195 4.42 -16.81 -4.20
N SER A 196 4.05 -16.05 -5.24
CA SER A 196 3.40 -14.74 -5.12
C SER A 196 2.01 -14.82 -4.47
N SER A 197 1.29 -15.90 -4.69
CA SER A 197 -0.07 -16.10 -4.17
C SER A 197 -0.15 -16.26 -2.64
N PHE A 198 0.95 -16.63 -1.98
CA PHE A 198 1.07 -16.70 -0.53
C PHE A 198 1.53 -15.39 0.12
N LEU A 199 2.01 -14.44 -0.66
CA LEU A 199 2.37 -13.11 -0.19
C LEU A 199 1.16 -12.17 -0.28
N PRO A 200 1.06 -11.14 0.58
CA PRO A 200 -0.11 -10.27 0.59
C PRO A 200 -0.23 -9.39 -0.65
N PHE A 201 0.82 -9.29 -1.46
CA PHE A 201 0.90 -8.35 -2.59
C PHE A 201 0.03 -8.80 -3.77
N TYR A 202 0.24 -10.02 -4.28
CA TYR A 202 -0.52 -10.54 -5.42
C TYR A 202 -2.00 -10.75 -5.12
N PRO A 203 -2.41 -11.35 -4.00
CA PRO A 203 -3.81 -11.43 -3.62
C PRO A 203 -4.50 -10.06 -3.55
N ALA A 204 -3.80 -9.02 -3.07
CA ALA A 204 -4.34 -7.66 -3.05
C ALA A 204 -4.60 -7.14 -4.46
N VAL A 205 -3.58 -7.17 -5.34
CA VAL A 205 -3.71 -6.74 -6.75
C VAL A 205 -4.78 -7.55 -7.47
N TYR A 206 -4.86 -8.85 -7.23
CA TYR A 206 -5.84 -9.74 -7.85
C TYR A 206 -7.28 -9.33 -7.50
N LEU A 207 -7.56 -9.07 -6.21
CA LEU A 207 -8.89 -8.63 -5.78
C LEU A 207 -9.27 -7.27 -6.37
N GLU A 208 -8.33 -6.33 -6.42
CA GLU A 208 -8.57 -5.03 -7.03
C GLU A 208 -8.85 -5.15 -8.55
N ARG A 209 -8.15 -6.05 -9.25
CA ARG A 209 -8.37 -6.32 -10.67
C ARG A 209 -9.76 -6.92 -10.95
N ILE A 210 -10.32 -7.70 -10.02
CA ILE A 210 -11.72 -8.16 -10.10
C ILE A 210 -12.66 -6.96 -10.08
N VAL A 211 -12.45 -6.02 -9.16
CA VAL A 211 -13.31 -4.84 -9.00
C VAL A 211 -13.29 -3.92 -10.22
N THR A 212 -12.12 -3.76 -10.84
CA THR A 212 -11.97 -2.93 -12.04
C THR A 212 -12.42 -3.63 -13.32
N GLY A 213 -12.72 -4.93 -13.28
CA GLY A 213 -13.07 -5.73 -14.46
C GLY A 213 -11.89 -5.87 -15.42
N ALA A 214 -10.67 -5.99 -14.89
CA ALA A 214 -9.48 -6.26 -15.68
C ALA A 214 -9.49 -7.68 -16.25
N LYS A 215 -8.65 -7.90 -17.24
CA LYS A 215 -8.46 -9.23 -17.86
C LYS A 215 -7.03 -9.71 -17.62
N THR A 216 -6.89 -11.02 -17.47
CA THR A 216 -5.59 -11.68 -17.42
C THR A 216 -4.87 -11.60 -18.78
N VAL A 217 -3.59 -11.97 -18.81
CA VAL A 217 -2.82 -12.08 -20.07
C VAL A 217 -3.45 -13.06 -21.05
N PHE A 218 -4.20 -14.04 -20.55
CA PHE A 218 -4.95 -15.02 -21.36
C PHE A 218 -6.33 -14.50 -21.83
N ASN A 219 -6.60 -13.19 -21.63
CA ASN A 219 -7.86 -12.53 -21.98
C ASN A 219 -9.10 -13.03 -21.19
N GLU A 220 -8.87 -13.75 -20.09
CA GLU A 220 -9.91 -14.20 -19.17
C GLU A 220 -10.18 -13.11 -18.12
N PRO A 221 -11.44 -12.91 -17.69
CA PRO A 221 -11.75 -11.94 -16.63
C PRO A 221 -11.23 -12.46 -15.28
N TYR A 222 -10.67 -11.57 -14.48
CA TYR A 222 -10.38 -11.89 -13.09
C TYR A 222 -11.68 -12.18 -12.35
N SER A 223 -11.77 -13.32 -11.66
CA SER A 223 -12.97 -13.75 -10.94
C SER A 223 -12.62 -14.53 -9.68
N LEU A 224 -13.46 -14.43 -8.66
CA LEU A 224 -13.35 -15.26 -7.46
C LEU A 224 -14.01 -16.62 -7.73
N ASN A 225 -13.17 -17.61 -7.99
CA ASN A 225 -13.58 -19.00 -8.18
C ASN A 225 -13.22 -19.85 -6.97
N SER A 226 -13.71 -21.09 -6.91
CA SER A 226 -13.38 -22.04 -5.85
C SER A 226 -11.87 -22.31 -5.69
N SER A 227 -11.07 -22.07 -6.71
CA SER A 227 -9.60 -22.20 -6.68
C SER A 227 -8.87 -20.98 -6.11
N ASN A 228 -9.49 -19.79 -6.07
CA ASN A 228 -8.81 -18.52 -5.76
C ASN A 228 -9.33 -17.82 -4.49
N TRP A 229 -10.35 -18.39 -3.84
CA TRP A 229 -10.96 -17.82 -2.63
C TRP A 229 -9.96 -17.68 -1.47
N TYR A 230 -8.90 -18.49 -1.46
CA TYR A 230 -7.86 -18.44 -0.43
C TYR A 230 -7.09 -17.11 -0.42
N TYR A 231 -7.13 -16.30 -1.48
CA TYR A 231 -6.55 -14.96 -1.48
C TYR A 231 -7.16 -14.06 -0.39
N LEU A 232 -8.46 -14.19 -0.14
CA LEU A 232 -9.11 -13.48 0.97
C LEU A 232 -8.57 -13.94 2.33
N LEU A 233 -8.35 -15.26 2.50
CA LEU A 233 -7.75 -15.79 3.72
C LEU A 233 -6.33 -15.32 3.92
N VAL A 234 -5.51 -15.30 2.87
CA VAL A 234 -4.13 -14.81 2.94
C VAL A 234 -4.14 -13.37 3.44
N LEU A 235 -4.93 -12.49 2.85
CA LEU A 235 -5.01 -11.09 3.28
C LEU A 235 -5.52 -10.95 4.72
N ALA A 236 -6.56 -11.70 5.10
CA ALA A 236 -7.10 -11.67 6.45
C ALA A 236 -6.06 -12.16 7.48
N LEU A 237 -5.33 -13.22 7.18
CA LEU A 237 -4.25 -13.74 8.04
C LEU A 237 -3.13 -12.72 8.20
N TYR A 238 -2.64 -12.11 7.11
CA TYR A 238 -1.62 -11.07 7.20
C TYR A 238 -2.10 -9.87 8.04
N MET A 239 -3.33 -9.41 7.82
CA MET A 239 -3.89 -8.29 8.59
C MET A 239 -3.95 -8.62 10.09
N ILE A 240 -4.42 -9.81 10.47
CA ILE A 240 -4.52 -10.23 11.87
C ILE A 240 -3.12 -10.42 12.48
N ILE A 241 -2.24 -11.16 11.82
CA ILE A 241 -0.89 -11.45 12.33
C ILE A 241 -0.09 -10.16 12.51
N LEU A 242 -0.06 -9.28 11.52
CA LEU A 242 0.69 -8.03 11.59
C LEU A 242 0.07 -7.06 12.59
N GLY A 243 -1.26 -7.03 12.71
CA GLY A 243 -1.96 -6.25 13.72
C GLY A 243 -1.61 -6.70 15.16
N LEU A 244 -1.60 -8.00 15.41
CA LEU A 244 -1.19 -8.57 16.70
C LEU A 244 0.29 -8.31 16.98
N LEU A 245 1.18 -8.56 16.00
CA LEU A 245 2.61 -8.31 16.15
C LEU A 245 2.92 -6.84 16.44
N SER A 246 2.29 -5.91 15.74
CA SER A 246 2.47 -4.48 15.99
C SER A 246 2.06 -4.09 17.41
N SER A 247 0.97 -4.66 17.92
CA SER A 247 0.50 -4.44 19.29
C SER A 247 1.46 -5.02 20.35
N ILE A 248 1.95 -6.25 20.13
CA ILE A 248 2.90 -6.91 21.05
C ILE A 248 4.23 -6.16 21.10
N ILE A 249 4.78 -5.79 19.94
CA ILE A 249 6.06 -5.08 19.86
C ILE A 249 5.95 -3.72 20.55
N ALA A 250 4.85 -3.00 20.30
CA ALA A 250 4.62 -1.70 20.91
C ALA A 250 4.49 -1.78 22.46
N THR A 251 3.94 -2.86 22.99
CA THR A 251 3.85 -3.06 24.44
C THR A 251 5.18 -3.46 25.08
N LYS A 252 6.00 -4.27 24.38
CA LYS A 252 7.33 -4.69 24.89
C LYS A 252 8.37 -3.56 24.92
N LYS A 253 8.25 -2.58 24.04
CA LYS A 253 9.20 -1.44 23.95
C LYS A 253 8.86 -0.27 24.87
N ARG A 254 7.82 -0.42 25.69
CA ARG A 254 7.50 0.52 26.76
C ARG A 254 8.30 0.19 28.03
#